data_8bc9463acf15e6b73c5ae00d3c39c106
#
_entry.id   8bc9463acf15e6b73c5ae00d3c39c106
#
_cell.length_a   1.000
_cell.length_b   1.000
_cell.length_c   1.000
_cell.angle_alpha   90.00
_cell.angle_beta   90.00
_cell.angle_gamma   90.00
#
_symmetry.space_group_name_H-M   'P 1'
#
loop_
_entity.id
_entity.type
_entity.pdbx_description
1 polymer ?
#
loop_
_entity_poly.entity_id
_entity_poly.type
_entity_poly.pdbx_seq_one_letter_code
_entity_poly.pdbx_strand_id
1 'polypeptide(L)'
;MKSAAVVLGLVVGCAISGATGYWSRENIDSAPALTFLWTHTFELSVDGTLVLPLLIMFICQGVSCMPDILATAEISGVDVEGTEFNSRIQGGILCDGIGSLFSALGTGLPMVSQAGNNGVIVLTGCAVGLDVV
;
A
#
# COMPACT_ATOMS: atom_id res chain seq x y z
N MET A 1 11.25 5.88 22.34
CA MET A 1 10.98 4.58 22.96
C MET A 1 9.85 3.79 22.26
N LYS A 2 8.85 4.45 21.63
CA LYS A 2 7.75 3.75 20.93
C LYS A 2 8.18 3.04 19.66
N SER A 3 9.13 3.59 18.91
CA SER A 3 9.67 2.98 17.68
C SER A 3 10.47 1.69 17.94
N ALA A 4 11.09 1.58 19.10
CA ALA A 4 11.83 0.38 19.48
C ALA A 4 10.92 -0.85 19.68
N ALA A 5 9.66 -0.64 20.08
CA ALA A 5 8.71 -1.73 20.29
C ALA A 5 8.36 -2.45 18.98
N VAL A 6 8.25 -1.71 17.87
CA VAL A 6 7.96 -2.27 16.54
C VAL A 6 9.13 -3.13 16.06
N VAL A 7 10.35 -2.63 16.20
CA VAL A 7 11.58 -3.35 15.82
C VAL A 7 11.74 -4.61 16.67
N LEU A 8 11.51 -4.48 17.99
CA LEU A 8 11.56 -5.64 18.90
C LEU A 8 10.51 -6.68 18.55
N GLY A 9 9.28 -6.27 18.24
CA GLY A 9 8.23 -7.19 17.81
C GLY A 9 8.60 -7.95 16.53
N LEU A 10 9.21 -7.26 15.57
CA LEU A 10 9.66 -7.85 14.31
C LEU A 10 10.79 -8.85 14.53
N VAL A 11 11.79 -8.50 15.37
CA VAL A 11 12.91 -9.39 15.70
C VAL A 11 12.42 -10.64 16.44
N VAL A 12 11.53 -10.47 17.43
CA VAL A 12 10.95 -11.60 18.18
C VAL A 12 10.12 -12.48 17.24
N GLY A 13 9.30 -11.92 16.36
CA GLY A 13 8.53 -12.66 15.38
C GLY A 13 9.41 -13.48 14.43
N CYS A 14 10.50 -12.89 13.93
CA CYS A 14 11.49 -13.60 13.10
C CYS A 14 12.18 -14.73 13.87
N ALA A 15 12.53 -14.50 15.14
CA ALA A 15 13.17 -15.52 15.98
C ALA A 15 12.24 -16.72 16.24
N ILE A 16 10.96 -16.45 16.53
CA ILE A 16 9.95 -17.49 16.72
C ILE A 16 9.72 -18.26 15.41
N SER A 17 9.61 -17.58 14.30
CA SER A 17 9.44 -18.20 12.98
C SER A 17 10.62 -19.10 12.60
N GLY A 18 11.84 -18.67 12.93
CA GLY A 18 13.04 -19.50 12.75
C GLY A 18 13.07 -20.74 13.65
N ALA A 19 12.65 -20.59 14.93
CA ALA A 19 12.63 -21.68 15.90
C ALA A 19 11.53 -22.73 15.63
N THR A 20 10.40 -22.31 15.05
CA THR A 20 9.27 -23.18 14.70
C THR A 20 9.42 -23.87 13.34
N GLY A 21 10.54 -23.63 12.62
CA GLY A 21 10.78 -24.24 11.31
C GLY A 21 9.87 -23.73 10.19
N TYR A 22 9.20 -22.59 10.42
CA TYR A 22 8.33 -21.95 9.42
C TYR A 22 9.15 -21.28 8.29
N TRP A 23 10.47 -21.27 8.42
CA TRP A 23 11.38 -20.68 7.45
C TRP A 23 11.74 -21.70 6.37
N SER A 24 10.97 -21.71 5.29
CA SER A 24 11.29 -22.50 4.10
C SER A 24 12.18 -21.67 3.16
N ARG A 25 13.37 -22.19 2.86
CA ARG A 25 14.29 -21.60 1.86
C ARG A 25 14.02 -22.10 0.45
N GLU A 26 13.20 -23.11 0.30
CA GLU A 26 12.99 -23.82 -0.95
C GLU A 26 12.53 -22.91 -2.10
N ASN A 27 11.69 -21.92 -1.79
CA ASN A 27 11.22 -20.92 -2.76
C ASN A 27 12.26 -19.82 -3.05
N ILE A 28 13.23 -19.61 -2.15
CA ILE A 28 14.27 -18.58 -2.32
C ILE A 28 15.40 -19.13 -3.18
N ASP A 29 15.79 -20.38 -2.94
CA ASP A 29 16.89 -21.03 -3.66
C ASP A 29 16.51 -21.37 -5.11
N SER A 30 15.21 -21.54 -5.39
CA SER A 30 14.68 -21.79 -6.74
C SER A 30 14.30 -20.50 -7.50
N ALA A 31 14.30 -19.34 -6.82
CA ALA A 31 13.94 -18.08 -7.46
C ALA A 31 15.12 -17.57 -8.31
N PRO A 32 14.89 -17.20 -9.57
CA PRO A 32 15.93 -16.58 -10.38
C PRO A 32 16.31 -15.22 -9.80
N ALA A 33 17.61 -14.94 -9.68
CA ALA A 33 18.15 -13.71 -9.11
C ALA A 33 17.71 -12.44 -9.86
N LEU A 34 17.36 -12.58 -11.12
CA LEU A 34 16.83 -11.51 -11.98
C LEU A 34 15.72 -12.10 -12.85
N THR A 35 14.51 -11.60 -12.63
CA THR A 35 13.38 -11.91 -13.51
C THR A 35 13.01 -10.63 -14.24
N PHE A 36 13.06 -10.67 -15.56
CA PHE A 36 12.64 -9.53 -16.37
C PHE A 36 11.11 -9.47 -16.39
N LEU A 37 10.56 -8.25 -16.26
CA LEU A 37 9.14 -8.03 -16.49
C LEU A 37 8.77 -8.68 -17.83
N TRP A 38 7.67 -9.42 -17.85
CA TRP A 38 7.08 -10.02 -19.06
C TRP A 38 7.72 -11.29 -19.61
N THR A 39 8.72 -11.88 -18.96
CA THR A 39 9.28 -13.17 -19.39
C THR A 39 8.38 -14.38 -19.09
N HIS A 40 7.49 -14.25 -18.12
CA HIS A 40 6.56 -15.33 -17.68
C HIS A 40 5.09 -14.89 -17.70
N THR A 41 4.74 -13.88 -18.45
CA THR A 41 3.48 -13.22 -18.30
C THR A 41 2.71 -13.07 -19.59
N PHE A 42 1.51 -13.32 -19.36
CA PHE A 42 0.27 -12.72 -19.78
C PHE A 42 -0.13 -13.00 -21.20
N GLU A 43 -1.00 -13.93 -21.28
CA GLU A 43 -2.13 -13.74 -22.17
C GLU A 43 -3.06 -12.72 -21.47
N LEU A 44 -3.07 -11.48 -21.93
CA LEU A 44 -4.07 -10.49 -21.53
C LEU A 44 -5.42 -11.00 -22.02
N SER A 45 -6.15 -11.64 -21.15
CA SER A 45 -7.50 -12.12 -21.40
C SER A 45 -8.48 -11.28 -20.59
N VAL A 46 -9.46 -10.72 -21.25
CA VAL A 46 -10.56 -9.99 -20.59
C VAL A 46 -11.76 -10.93 -20.50
N ASP A 47 -11.99 -11.42 -19.29
CA ASP A 47 -13.22 -12.18 -19.03
C ASP A 47 -14.32 -11.21 -18.54
N GLY A 48 -15.37 -11.08 -19.34
CA GLY A 48 -16.51 -10.21 -19.04
C GLY A 48 -17.21 -10.53 -17.73
N THR A 49 -17.12 -11.79 -17.25
CA THR A 49 -17.72 -12.23 -15.99
C THR A 49 -17.04 -11.57 -14.78
N LEU A 50 -15.74 -11.26 -14.88
CA LEU A 50 -14.96 -10.66 -13.80
C LEU A 50 -15.08 -9.13 -13.74
N VAL A 51 -15.55 -8.49 -14.80
CA VAL A 51 -15.62 -7.02 -14.88
C VAL A 51 -16.51 -6.45 -13.80
N LEU A 52 -17.70 -7.02 -13.59
CA LEU A 52 -18.65 -6.51 -12.60
C LEU A 52 -18.16 -6.63 -11.15
N PRO A 53 -17.69 -7.81 -10.66
CA PRO A 53 -17.16 -7.91 -9.32
C PRO A 53 -15.89 -7.07 -9.10
N LEU A 54 -15.01 -6.95 -10.10
CA LEU A 54 -13.85 -6.08 -10.00
C LEU A 54 -14.22 -4.60 -9.92
N LEU A 55 -15.21 -4.16 -10.69
CA LEU A 55 -15.71 -2.78 -10.63
C LEU A 55 -16.25 -2.44 -9.24
N ILE A 56 -17.04 -3.32 -8.64
CA ILE A 56 -17.54 -3.14 -7.27
C ILE A 56 -16.37 -3.09 -6.28
N MET A 57 -15.40 -3.97 -6.42
CA MET A 57 -14.21 -4.00 -5.56
C MET A 57 -13.41 -2.69 -5.66
N PHE A 58 -13.21 -2.15 -6.85
CA PHE A 58 -12.50 -0.89 -7.04
C PHE A 58 -13.27 0.33 -6.50
N ILE A 59 -14.61 0.33 -6.58
CA ILE A 59 -15.43 1.36 -5.94
C ILE A 59 -15.27 1.30 -4.42
N CYS A 60 -15.37 0.12 -3.82
CA CYS A 60 -15.15 -0.07 -2.39
C CYS A 60 -13.74 0.37 -1.98
N GLN A 61 -12.73 0.08 -2.79
CA GLN A 61 -11.36 0.51 -2.56
C GLN A 61 -11.24 2.04 -2.56
N GLY A 62 -11.84 2.73 -3.52
CA GLY A 62 -11.85 4.19 -3.57
C GLY A 62 -12.50 4.83 -2.34
N VAL A 63 -13.60 4.25 -1.85
CA VAL A 63 -14.24 4.71 -0.61
C VAL A 63 -13.34 4.47 0.62
N SER A 64 -12.65 3.34 0.66
CA SER A 64 -11.73 3.00 1.76
C SER A 64 -10.46 3.88 1.80
N CYS A 65 -10.06 4.44 0.68
CA CYS A 65 -8.92 5.36 0.59
C CYS A 65 -9.20 6.71 1.26
N MET A 66 -10.46 7.16 1.29
CA MET A 66 -10.82 8.48 1.86
C MET A 66 -10.42 8.64 3.33
N PRO A 67 -10.76 7.73 4.26
CA PRO A 67 -10.36 7.86 5.67
C PRO A 67 -8.84 7.81 5.85
N ASP A 68 -8.10 7.12 4.99
CA ASP A 68 -6.64 7.08 5.07
C ASP A 68 -6.01 8.43 4.69
N ILE A 69 -6.55 9.09 3.65
CA ILE A 69 -6.13 10.44 3.26
C ILE A 69 -6.48 11.45 4.36
N LEU A 70 -7.69 11.35 4.94
CA LEU A 70 -8.13 12.19 6.03
C LEU A 70 -7.20 12.05 7.24
N ALA A 71 -6.93 10.82 7.67
CA ALA A 71 -6.05 10.55 8.79
C ALA A 71 -4.62 11.06 8.54
N THR A 72 -4.11 10.93 7.33
CA THR A 72 -2.80 11.46 6.96
C THR A 72 -2.76 12.99 7.03
N ALA A 73 -3.80 13.66 6.55
CA ALA A 73 -3.92 15.12 6.60
C ALA A 73 -3.99 15.62 8.05
N GLU A 74 -4.80 14.97 8.89
CA GLU A 74 -4.98 15.30 10.30
C GLU A 74 -3.68 15.13 11.09
N ILE A 75 -2.96 14.02 10.89
CA ILE A 75 -1.67 13.77 11.55
C ILE A 75 -0.60 14.75 11.08
N SER A 76 -0.67 15.19 9.84
CA SER A 76 0.25 16.18 9.24
C SER A 76 -0.08 17.62 9.61
N GLY A 77 -1.17 17.85 10.37
CA GLY A 77 -1.59 19.20 10.79
C GLY A 77 -2.11 20.07 9.65
N VAL A 78 -2.61 19.44 8.60
CA VAL A 78 -3.16 20.13 7.42
C VAL A 78 -4.66 20.20 7.54
N ASP A 79 -5.26 21.30 7.06
CA ASP A 79 -6.72 21.51 7.11
C ASP A 79 -7.47 20.36 6.43
N VAL A 80 -8.44 19.83 7.16
CA VAL A 80 -9.29 18.70 6.76
C VAL A 80 -10.66 19.16 6.24
N GLU A 81 -10.85 20.46 6.06
CA GLU A 81 -12.08 21.05 5.54
C GLU A 81 -11.80 22.00 4.39
N GLY A 82 -12.79 22.17 3.52
CA GLY A 82 -12.75 23.14 2.43
C GLY A 82 -12.47 22.54 1.04
N THR A 83 -12.30 23.43 0.07
CA THR A 83 -12.09 23.06 -1.35
C THR A 83 -10.74 22.36 -1.58
N GLU A 84 -9.71 22.74 -0.81
CA GLU A 84 -8.39 22.14 -0.91
C GLU A 84 -8.39 20.69 -0.43
N PHE A 85 -9.12 20.38 0.64
CA PHE A 85 -9.29 19.02 1.12
C PHE A 85 -9.95 18.11 0.08
N ASN A 86 -11.02 18.61 -0.57
CA ASN A 86 -11.68 17.88 -1.65
C ASN A 86 -10.74 17.60 -2.82
N SER A 87 -9.89 18.57 -3.17
CA SER A 87 -8.88 18.40 -4.21
C SER A 87 -7.84 17.33 -3.83
N ARG A 88 -7.43 17.28 -2.57
CA ARG A 88 -6.50 16.25 -2.06
C ARG A 88 -7.11 14.85 -2.10
N ILE A 89 -8.37 14.70 -1.71
CA ILE A 89 -9.08 13.41 -1.81
C ILE A 89 -9.14 12.96 -3.27
N GLN A 90 -9.54 13.84 -4.18
CA GLN A 90 -9.60 13.53 -5.60
C GLN A 90 -8.21 13.17 -6.17
N GLY A 91 -7.19 13.92 -5.79
CA GLY A 91 -5.81 13.65 -6.18
C GLY A 91 -5.29 12.31 -5.65
N GLY A 92 -5.59 11.98 -4.39
CA GLY A 92 -5.21 10.71 -3.77
C GLY A 92 -5.85 9.51 -4.45
N ILE A 93 -7.15 9.56 -4.68
CA ILE A 93 -7.89 8.49 -5.39
C ILE A 93 -7.37 8.34 -6.82
N LEU A 94 -7.10 9.45 -7.51
CA LEU A 94 -6.54 9.42 -8.86
C LEU A 94 -5.14 8.80 -8.87
N CYS A 95 -4.31 9.14 -7.88
CA CYS A 95 -2.96 8.60 -7.73
C CYS A 95 -2.99 7.08 -7.49
N ASP A 96 -3.87 6.59 -6.61
CA ASP A 96 -4.09 5.16 -6.38
C ASP A 96 -4.55 4.45 -7.64
N GLY A 97 -5.46 5.06 -8.41
CA GLY A 97 -5.94 4.49 -9.67
C GLY A 97 -4.84 4.39 -10.73
N ILE A 98 -4.08 5.46 -10.93
CA ILE A 98 -2.95 5.48 -11.88
C ILE A 98 -1.85 4.53 -11.41
N GLY A 99 -1.52 4.53 -10.12
CA GLY A 99 -0.53 3.61 -9.53
C GLY A 99 -0.92 2.16 -9.72
N SER A 100 -2.20 1.83 -9.53
CA SER A 100 -2.73 0.48 -9.76
C SER A 100 -2.66 0.07 -11.23
N LEU A 101 -2.91 1.00 -12.16
CA LEU A 101 -2.76 0.76 -13.58
C LEU A 101 -1.31 0.41 -13.94
N PHE A 102 -0.34 1.20 -13.47
CA PHE A 102 1.08 0.93 -13.72
C PHE A 102 1.54 -0.36 -13.05
N SER A 103 1.06 -0.64 -11.85
CA SER A 103 1.34 -1.89 -11.15
C SER A 103 0.80 -3.10 -11.93
N ALA A 104 -0.42 -3.01 -12.44
CA ALA A 104 -1.02 -4.05 -13.27
C ALA A 104 -0.23 -4.26 -14.58
N LEU A 105 0.21 -3.19 -15.24
CA LEU A 105 1.10 -3.29 -16.40
C LEU A 105 2.46 -3.92 -16.06
N GLY A 106 2.95 -3.68 -14.85
CA GLY A 106 4.17 -4.31 -14.32
C GLY A 106 3.95 -5.69 -13.71
N THR A 107 2.75 -6.29 -13.89
CA THR A 107 2.40 -7.62 -13.31
C THR A 107 2.33 -7.65 -11.79
N GLY A 108 2.25 -6.48 -11.19
CA GLY A 108 2.10 -6.33 -9.74
C GLY A 108 0.65 -6.36 -9.28
N LEU A 109 0.48 -6.42 -7.97
CA LEU A 109 -0.83 -6.25 -7.34
C LEU A 109 -1.26 -4.78 -7.40
N PRO A 110 -2.57 -4.49 -7.41
CA PRO A 110 -3.07 -3.12 -7.31
C PRO A 110 -2.49 -2.40 -6.09
N MET A 111 -2.13 -1.15 -6.26
CA MET A 111 -1.70 -0.32 -5.14
C MET A 111 -2.90 0.02 -4.27
N VAL A 112 -2.67 0.04 -2.97
CA VAL A 112 -3.69 0.33 -1.96
C VAL A 112 -3.08 1.23 -0.91
N SER A 113 -3.79 2.29 -0.55
CA SER A 113 -3.40 3.09 0.62
C SER A 113 -3.51 2.24 1.89
N GLN A 114 -2.54 2.40 2.78
CA GLN A 114 -2.42 1.57 3.98
C GLN A 114 -2.45 2.45 5.22
N ALA A 115 -3.53 2.34 6.00
CA ALA A 115 -3.66 2.99 7.31
C ALA A 115 -2.50 2.67 8.27
N GLY A 116 -1.84 1.53 8.10
CA GLY A 116 -0.66 1.15 8.88
C GLY A 116 0.48 2.16 8.77
N ASN A 117 0.64 2.80 7.61
CA ASN A 117 1.66 3.84 7.41
C ASN A 117 1.40 5.08 8.27
N ASN A 118 0.14 5.45 8.48
CA ASN A 118 -0.24 6.55 9.37
C ASN A 118 0.18 6.27 10.81
N GLY A 119 0.09 5.01 11.26
CA GLY A 119 0.61 4.58 12.54
C GLY A 119 2.12 4.79 12.70
N VAL A 120 2.90 4.56 11.65
CA VAL A 120 4.34 4.80 11.66
C VAL A 120 4.64 6.30 11.73
N ILE A 121 3.91 7.14 11.00
CA ILE A 121 4.05 8.61 11.05
C ILE A 121 3.82 9.12 12.49
N VAL A 122 2.75 8.66 13.13
CA VAL A 122 2.46 9.02 14.54
C VAL A 122 3.55 8.56 15.48
N LEU A 123 4.08 7.37 15.29
CA LEU A 123 5.12 6.79 16.16
C LEU A 123 6.48 7.48 16.01
N THR A 124 6.83 7.86 14.80
CA THR A 124 8.11 8.49 14.49
C THR A 124 8.10 9.99 14.70
N GLY A 125 6.93 10.63 14.67
CA GLY A 125 6.77 12.07 14.69
C GLY A 125 7.29 12.74 13.41
N CYS A 126 7.58 11.96 12.37
CA CYS A 126 7.95 12.47 11.05
C CYS A 126 6.67 12.65 10.24
N ALA A 127 5.99 13.77 10.43
CA ALA A 127 4.99 14.21 9.49
C ALA A 127 5.71 14.59 8.17
N VAL A 128 5.15 14.18 7.05
CA VAL A 128 5.61 14.72 5.77
C VAL A 128 5.10 16.17 5.72
N GLY A 129 5.88 17.05 6.33
CA GLY A 129 5.68 18.47 6.20
C GLY A 129 5.97 18.85 4.75
N LEU A 130 4.95 18.96 3.97
CA LEU A 130 4.94 19.95 2.93
C LEU A 130 4.75 21.29 3.67
N ASP A 131 5.84 21.86 4.09
CA ASP A 131 5.91 23.29 4.35
C ASP A 131 5.56 23.96 3.02
N VAL A 132 4.30 24.09 2.75
CA VAL A 132 3.79 25.01 1.74
C VAL A 132 3.68 26.34 2.46
N VAL A 133 4.77 27.10 2.34
CA VAL A 133 4.74 28.55 2.54
C VAL A 133 3.74 29.18 1.63
#